data_65c7ae3e029e194498c584ef526eea15
#
_entry.id   65c7ae3e029e194498c584ef526eea15
#
_cell.length_a   1.000
_cell.length_b   1.000
_cell.length_c   1.000
_cell.angle_alpha   90.00
_cell.angle_beta   90.00
_cell.angle_gamma   90.00
#
_symmetry.space_group_name_H-M   'P 1'
#
loop_
_entity.id
_entity.type
_entity.pdbx_description
1 polymer ?
#
loop_
_entity_poly.entity_id
_entity_poly.type
_entity_poly.pdbx_seq_one_letter_code
_entity_poly.pdbx_strand_id
1 'polypeptide(L)'
;WKLYPNQYIAWRTAMYTAQDQEGDQGFGDAASIDKLDATVAGIDAAKVAADVKANASTYQAMIDADKAEAQKAGIGATPSFVIGTQVIQGAYPYANFKTAIDAVLK
;
A
#
# COMPACT_ATOMS: atom_id res chain seq x y z
N TRP A 1 -8.64 -2.78 -4.69
CA TRP A 1 -9.42 -1.62 -5.13
C TRP A 1 -10.06 -1.85 -6.50
N LYS A 2 -9.46 -2.69 -7.35
CA LYS A 2 -9.96 -3.01 -8.70
C LYS A 2 -11.40 -3.57 -8.70
N LEU A 3 -11.69 -4.52 -7.82
CA LEU A 3 -13.01 -5.15 -7.72
C LEU A 3 -14.00 -4.34 -6.87
N TYR A 4 -13.49 -3.67 -5.84
CA TYR A 4 -14.29 -3.00 -4.81
C TYR A 4 -13.76 -1.59 -4.51
N PRO A 5 -13.80 -0.66 -5.47
CA PRO A 5 -13.21 0.67 -5.30
C PRO A 5 -13.85 1.47 -4.15
N ASN A 6 -15.15 1.30 -3.92
CA ASN A 6 -15.87 1.99 -2.85
C ASN A 6 -15.54 1.45 -1.45
N GLN A 7 -15.08 0.19 -1.34
CA GLN A 7 -14.70 -0.46 -0.09
C GLN A 7 -13.21 -0.30 0.23
N TYR A 8 -12.42 0.23 -0.70
CA TYR A 8 -10.97 0.28 -0.57
C TYR A 8 -10.49 0.99 0.70
N ILE A 9 -11.09 2.11 1.06
CA ILE A 9 -10.71 2.86 2.28
C ILE A 9 -11.04 2.08 3.54
N ALA A 10 -12.23 1.46 3.59
CA ALA A 10 -12.63 0.61 4.73
C ALA A 10 -11.71 -0.60 4.87
N TRP A 11 -11.39 -1.26 3.77
CA TRP A 11 -10.47 -2.37 3.71
C TRP A 11 -9.06 -1.98 4.19
N ARG A 12 -8.52 -0.87 3.67
CA ARG A 12 -7.21 -0.36 4.08
C ARG A 12 -7.16 -0.06 5.58
N THR A 13 -8.22 0.55 6.12
CA THR A 13 -8.32 0.81 7.57
C THR A 13 -8.33 -0.51 8.37
N ALA A 14 -9.08 -1.51 7.91
CA ALA A 14 -9.12 -2.82 8.55
C ALA A 14 -7.74 -3.50 8.53
N MET A 15 -7.00 -3.41 7.41
CA MET A 15 -5.63 -3.93 7.29
C MET A 15 -4.70 -3.29 8.32
N TYR A 16 -4.68 -1.95 8.42
CA TYR A 16 -3.85 -1.26 9.41
C TYR A 16 -4.24 -1.57 10.87
N THR A 17 -5.53 -1.80 11.11
CA THR A 17 -6.02 -2.17 12.47
C THR A 17 -5.62 -3.59 12.84
N ALA A 18 -5.60 -4.51 11.87
CA ALA A 18 -5.25 -5.92 12.08
C ALA A 18 -3.73 -6.17 12.01
N GLN A 19 -2.97 -5.19 11.53
CA GLN A 19 -1.52 -5.31 11.38
C GLN A 19 -0.86 -5.56 12.73
N ASP A 20 0.01 -6.58 12.77
CA ASP A 20 0.84 -6.88 13.94
C ASP A 20 1.87 -5.76 14.20
N GLN A 21 2.42 -5.76 15.40
CA GLN A 21 3.59 -4.95 15.68
C GLN A 21 4.77 -5.43 14.81
N GLU A 22 5.69 -4.51 14.52
CA GLU A 22 6.88 -4.81 13.74
C GLU A 22 7.60 -6.03 14.30
N GLY A 23 7.92 -6.99 13.45
CA GLY A 23 8.62 -8.21 13.85
C GLY A 23 7.92 -9.52 13.49
N ASP A 24 6.90 -9.48 12.64
CA ASP A 24 6.23 -10.66 12.08
C ASP A 24 5.58 -11.59 13.13
N GLN A 25 4.34 -11.28 13.46
CA GLN A 25 3.50 -12.10 14.36
C GLN A 25 2.52 -13.00 13.59
N GLY A 26 2.68 -13.12 12.26
CA GLY A 26 1.91 -14.03 11.40
C GLY A 26 0.72 -13.41 10.67
N PHE A 27 0.46 -12.11 10.80
CA PHE A 27 -0.50 -11.42 9.96
C PHE A 27 0.14 -11.03 8.61
N GLY A 28 -0.62 -11.17 7.52
CA GLY A 28 -0.20 -10.75 6.17
C GLY A 28 0.00 -11.91 5.21
N ASP A 29 -0.15 -13.15 5.65
CA ASP A 29 -0.28 -14.29 4.74
C ASP A 29 -1.65 -14.29 4.04
N ALA A 30 -1.79 -15.07 2.97
CA ALA A 30 -3.03 -15.12 2.20
C ALA A 30 -4.24 -15.51 3.07
N ALA A 31 -4.08 -16.41 4.02
CA ALA A 31 -5.19 -16.89 4.85
C ALA A 31 -5.67 -15.82 5.84
N SER A 32 -4.77 -15.03 6.42
CA SER A 32 -5.13 -13.93 7.31
C SER A 32 -5.79 -12.77 6.55
N ILE A 33 -5.33 -12.50 5.32
CA ILE A 33 -5.93 -11.48 4.46
C ILE A 33 -7.32 -11.91 3.98
N ASP A 34 -7.50 -13.14 3.54
CA ASP A 34 -8.81 -13.67 3.14
C ASP A 34 -9.84 -13.60 4.30
N LYS A 35 -9.41 -13.89 5.53
CA LYS A 35 -10.26 -13.73 6.72
C LYS A 35 -10.64 -12.29 6.96
N LEU A 36 -9.70 -11.37 6.81
CA LEU A 36 -9.95 -9.94 6.96
C LEU A 36 -10.89 -9.43 5.89
N ASP A 37 -10.71 -9.83 4.63
CA ASP A 37 -11.58 -9.48 3.51
C ASP A 37 -13.05 -9.81 3.80
N ALA A 38 -13.30 -10.97 4.43
CA ALA A 38 -14.64 -11.40 4.82
C ALA A 38 -15.27 -10.53 5.93
N THR A 39 -14.48 -9.74 6.66
CA THR A 39 -14.99 -8.82 7.70
C THR A 39 -15.42 -7.47 7.15
N VAL A 40 -14.99 -7.10 5.95
CA VAL A 40 -15.28 -5.79 5.37
C VAL A 40 -16.61 -5.85 4.61
N ALA A 41 -17.58 -5.09 5.08
CA ALA A 41 -18.91 -5.08 4.46
C ALA A 41 -18.85 -4.72 2.95
N GLY A 42 -19.49 -5.54 2.13
CA GLY A 42 -19.56 -5.35 0.68
C GLY A 42 -18.38 -5.94 -0.09
N ILE A 43 -17.46 -6.65 0.56
CA ILE A 43 -16.40 -7.45 -0.08
C ILE A 43 -16.79 -8.93 -0.07
N ASP A 44 -16.72 -9.56 -1.22
CA ASP A 44 -16.75 -11.02 -1.38
C ASP A 44 -15.32 -11.56 -1.38
N ALA A 45 -14.87 -12.08 -0.25
CA ALA A 45 -13.53 -12.59 -0.05
C ALA A 45 -13.18 -13.72 -1.02
N ALA A 46 -14.14 -14.62 -1.34
CA ALA A 46 -13.90 -15.70 -2.28
C ALA A 46 -13.62 -15.17 -3.69
N LYS A 47 -14.33 -14.11 -4.10
CA LYS A 47 -14.11 -13.44 -5.39
C LYS A 47 -12.75 -12.73 -5.42
N VAL A 48 -12.33 -12.10 -4.32
CA VAL A 48 -10.99 -11.49 -4.21
C VAL A 48 -9.91 -12.56 -4.33
N ALA A 49 -9.99 -13.64 -3.57
CA ALA A 49 -9.03 -14.74 -3.61
C ALA A 49 -8.93 -15.37 -5.01
N ALA A 50 -10.06 -15.56 -5.69
CA ALA A 50 -10.10 -16.08 -7.06
C ALA A 50 -9.43 -15.12 -8.06
N ASP A 51 -9.67 -13.81 -7.94
CA ASP A 51 -9.04 -12.80 -8.81
C ASP A 51 -7.53 -12.72 -8.57
N VAL A 52 -7.07 -12.72 -7.32
CA VAL A 52 -5.66 -12.73 -6.97
C VAL A 52 -4.96 -13.96 -7.56
N LYS A 53 -5.56 -15.14 -7.42
CA LYS A 53 -5.03 -16.37 -7.98
C LYS A 53 -4.96 -16.34 -9.52
N ALA A 54 -6.01 -15.87 -10.17
CA ALA A 54 -6.11 -15.81 -11.62
C ALA A 54 -5.15 -14.78 -12.24
N ASN A 55 -4.84 -13.70 -11.53
CA ASN A 55 -4.04 -12.58 -12.02
C ASN A 55 -2.67 -12.44 -11.31
N ALA A 56 -2.23 -13.45 -10.59
CA ALA A 56 -1.01 -13.40 -9.75
C ALA A 56 0.22 -12.88 -10.51
N SER A 57 0.47 -13.39 -11.71
CA SER A 57 1.59 -12.94 -12.55
C SER A 57 1.49 -11.48 -12.97
N THR A 58 0.28 -11.03 -13.28
CA THR A 58 0.01 -9.62 -13.64
C THR A 58 0.27 -8.69 -12.46
N TYR A 59 -0.22 -9.06 -11.28
CA TYR A 59 0.00 -8.26 -10.06
C TYR A 59 1.48 -8.26 -9.65
N GLN A 60 2.17 -9.41 -9.79
CA GLN A 60 3.61 -9.46 -9.51
C GLN A 60 4.39 -8.56 -10.46
N ALA A 61 4.08 -8.57 -11.76
CA ALA A 61 4.73 -7.72 -12.74
C ALA A 61 4.51 -6.21 -12.45
N MET A 62 3.32 -5.83 -11.96
CA MET A 62 3.06 -4.44 -11.53
C MET A 62 3.92 -4.06 -10.34
N ILE A 63 3.99 -4.92 -9.32
CA ILE A 63 4.83 -4.70 -8.12
C ILE A 63 6.32 -4.57 -8.51
N ASP A 64 6.79 -5.41 -9.41
CA ASP A 64 8.19 -5.39 -9.86
C ASP A 64 8.50 -4.12 -10.66
N ALA A 65 7.55 -3.64 -11.47
CA ALA A 65 7.67 -2.37 -12.19
C ALA A 65 7.72 -1.18 -11.22
N ASP A 66 6.82 -1.13 -10.22
CA ASP A 66 6.79 -0.08 -9.20
C ASP A 66 8.09 -0.06 -8.37
N LYS A 67 8.59 -1.23 -7.99
CA LYS A 67 9.89 -1.35 -7.31
C LYS A 67 11.05 -0.84 -8.16
N ALA A 68 11.07 -1.18 -9.45
CA ALA A 68 12.10 -0.72 -10.36
C ALA A 68 12.06 0.81 -10.56
N GLU A 69 10.87 1.40 -10.60
CA GLU A 69 10.71 2.85 -10.66
C GLU A 69 11.20 3.53 -9.39
N ALA A 70 10.82 3.02 -8.22
CA ALA A 70 11.30 3.51 -6.94
C ALA A 70 12.84 3.46 -6.83
N GLN A 71 13.46 2.36 -7.25
CA GLN A 71 14.92 2.22 -7.28
C GLN A 71 15.58 3.26 -8.19
N LYS A 72 15.03 3.52 -9.38
CA LYS A 72 15.54 4.57 -10.29
C LYS A 72 15.46 5.96 -9.67
N ALA A 73 14.47 6.22 -8.84
CA ALA A 73 14.31 7.45 -8.09
C ALA A 73 15.18 7.51 -6.82
N GLY A 74 16.02 6.50 -6.55
CA GLY A 74 16.85 6.43 -5.36
C GLY A 74 16.08 6.16 -4.06
N ILE A 75 14.85 5.63 -4.18
CA ILE A 75 14.00 5.31 -3.04
C ILE A 75 14.35 3.91 -2.53
N GLY A 76 14.81 3.84 -1.28
CA GLY A 76 15.21 2.58 -0.63
C GLY A 76 14.45 2.27 0.66
N ALA A 77 13.49 3.10 1.04
CA ALA A 77 12.72 2.93 2.28
C ALA A 77 11.25 3.35 2.10
N THR A 78 10.40 2.86 3.00
CA THR A 78 8.98 3.25 3.09
C THR A 78 8.66 3.79 4.49
N PRO A 79 7.83 4.82 4.59
CA PRO A 79 7.25 5.60 3.50
C PRO A 79 8.27 6.51 2.84
N SER A 80 8.12 6.76 1.53
CA SER A 80 8.90 7.79 0.82
C SER A 80 7.97 8.65 -0.03
N PHE A 81 8.35 9.90 -0.22
CA PHE A 81 7.55 10.90 -0.90
C PHE A 81 8.42 11.66 -1.91
N VAL A 82 7.91 11.86 -3.11
CA VAL A 82 8.54 12.69 -4.14
C VAL A 82 7.73 13.97 -4.28
N ILE A 83 8.35 15.12 -4.02
CA ILE A 83 7.73 16.44 -4.08
C ILE A 83 8.57 17.32 -5.01
N GLY A 84 8.10 17.50 -6.24
CA GLY A 84 8.92 18.11 -7.29
C GLY A 84 10.16 17.27 -7.57
N THR A 85 11.34 17.83 -7.31
CA THR A 85 12.64 17.15 -7.45
C THR A 85 13.21 16.64 -6.12
N GLN A 86 12.49 16.85 -5.01
CA GLN A 86 12.94 16.44 -3.68
C GLN A 86 12.38 15.06 -3.30
N VAL A 87 13.22 14.24 -2.69
CA VAL A 87 12.82 12.94 -2.11
C VAL A 87 12.90 13.04 -0.59
N ILE A 88 11.79 12.75 0.08
CA ILE A 88 11.71 12.64 1.53
C ILE A 88 11.54 11.16 1.86
N GLN A 89 12.55 10.53 2.48
CA GLN A 89 12.50 9.13 2.88
C GLN A 89 12.25 9.04 4.38
N GLY A 90 11.09 8.53 4.75
CA GLY A 90 10.65 8.37 6.14
C GLY A 90 9.40 9.18 6.49
N ALA A 91 8.83 8.89 7.65
CA ALA A 91 7.68 9.59 8.23
C ALA A 91 8.17 10.81 9.03
N TYR A 92 8.30 11.95 8.37
CA TYR A 92 8.70 13.20 9.00
C TYR A 92 7.51 14.01 9.53
N PRO A 93 7.75 14.96 10.45
CA PRO A 93 6.73 15.91 10.88
C PRO A 93 6.17 16.74 9.71
N TYR A 94 4.91 17.16 9.83
CA TYR A 94 4.20 17.95 8.82
C TYR A 94 4.99 19.17 8.31
N ALA A 95 5.74 19.84 9.18
CA ALA A 95 6.54 21.02 8.81
C ALA A 95 7.56 20.73 7.69
N ASN A 96 8.14 19.52 7.64
CA ASN A 96 9.07 19.13 6.59
C ASN A 96 8.36 19.02 5.24
N PHE A 97 7.17 18.41 5.21
CA PHE A 97 6.36 18.30 4.01
C PHE A 97 5.87 19.67 3.53
N LYS A 98 5.40 20.50 4.46
CA LYS A 98 4.97 21.87 4.14
C LYS A 98 6.10 22.66 3.47
N THR A 99 7.30 22.62 4.02
CA THR A 99 8.47 23.31 3.46
C THR A 99 8.78 22.84 2.03
N ALA A 100 8.76 21.52 1.80
CA ALA A 100 9.01 20.96 0.48
C ALA A 100 7.92 21.35 -0.53
N ILE A 101 6.65 21.30 -0.12
CA ILE A 101 5.51 21.70 -0.97
C ILE A 101 5.58 23.19 -1.30
N ASP A 102 5.80 24.05 -0.31
CA ASP A 102 5.90 25.50 -0.51
C ASP A 102 7.06 25.87 -1.46
N ALA A 103 8.12 25.08 -1.48
CA ALA A 103 9.26 25.31 -2.36
C ALA A 103 8.94 25.02 -3.85
N VAL A 104 8.02 24.11 -4.15
CA VAL A 104 7.63 23.78 -5.53
C VAL A 104 6.43 24.56 -6.04
N LEU A 105 5.70 25.25 -5.15
CA LEU A 105 4.56 26.10 -5.50
C LEU A 105 4.96 27.55 -5.82
N LYS A 106 6.23 27.90 -5.70
CA LYS A 106 6.77 29.22 -6.05
C LYS A 106 7.19 29.24 -7.51
#